data_2c718e9e315c059ffebcaf0019ec8fed
#
_entry.id   2c718e9e315c059ffebcaf0019ec8fed
#
_cell.length_a   1.000
_cell.length_b   1.000
_cell.length_c   1.000
_cell.angle_alpha   90.00
_cell.angle_beta   90.00
_cell.angle_gamma   90.00
#
_symmetry.space_group_name_H-M   'P 1'
#
loop_
_entity.id
_entity.type
_entity.pdbx_description
1 polymer ?
#
loop_
_entity_poly.entity_id
_entity_poly.type
_entity_poly.pdbx_seq_one_letter_code
_entity_poly.pdbx_strand_id
1 'polypeptide(L)'
;MSKHETFWGKVGHAGFHFSKHTLQLLGILLGLILLVIIASFFVDEPMRRAMEKSMNEHLTGYTAKIGDLDFHLIGFSVTLHDVSIRQDAHPDPAVAVIPRLRASVQWSELVKLKLVSDFQIDQPKIYLNLTQLRKENNDDIPVQKKGWQQALEDIYPLKINLFQINDGAFTYIDTDPQRPLTLTHLFFRANNIRNIRSPERVYPSPIHAEAIVFGTGRGEFDGHANFLAVPYAGVNTLFTLEKVPLDYFRPMLSRAHLSIQNGFLSSHGRVEYAPTVKVAHVEDLDIDRVRLDYIHSAASVSAEGKVQKAVKKASDEPSMLLRLDQLRLTNSNVGWINRMKSPDYRVFVSGANLTVKNLSNQFKDGPAKATLTGRFMGSGVTSASASYRSQKSGPDFDLDLKIEGTQMTAMNDIWRAYGKFDVAGGTLSIYSQIKVKDARIDGYVKPLFKDVNVYDPKQDKNKPFFKKLYEGIVEGVASLLENKKTDKVVTVADISGPVSNPHSSPMQIIGKLIENAFVKAILPGFERELNLFRKKK
;
A
#
# COMPACT_ATOMS: atom_id res chain seq x y z
N MET A 1 35.40 42.51 78.84
CA MET A 1 35.93 41.19 79.17
C MET A 1 34.90 40.14 78.68
N SER A 2 35.13 39.55 77.53
CA SER A 2 34.33 38.41 77.07
C SER A 2 35.15 37.75 75.97
N LYS A 3 35.57 36.53 76.19
CA LYS A 3 36.36 35.69 75.25
C LYS A 3 35.50 35.17 74.14
N HIS A 4 35.80 35.51 72.88
CA HIS A 4 35.37 34.78 71.68
C HIS A 4 36.26 33.54 71.57
N GLU A 5 35.71 32.40 71.85
CA GLU A 5 36.31 31.11 71.48
C GLU A 5 35.84 30.74 70.02
N THR A 6 36.82 30.63 69.17
CA THR A 6 36.68 30.29 67.74
C THR A 6 36.33 28.83 67.56
N PHE A 7 35.24 28.58 66.80
CA PHE A 7 34.61 27.28 66.47
C PHE A 7 35.40 26.45 65.43
N TRP A 8 36.66 26.67 65.21
CA TRP A 8 37.44 26.01 64.13
C TRP A 8 38.48 24.98 64.64
N GLY A 9 38.12 24.13 65.55
CA GLY A 9 39.12 23.27 66.21
C GLY A 9 38.71 21.80 66.41
N LYS A 10 37.79 21.22 65.65
CA LYS A 10 37.52 19.73 65.70
C LYS A 10 37.01 19.19 64.41
N VAL A 11 37.75 19.33 63.31
CA VAL A 11 37.65 18.34 62.22
C VAL A 11 38.75 17.31 62.51
N GLY A 12 38.40 16.34 63.34
CA GLY A 12 39.24 15.20 63.61
C GLY A 12 39.46 14.41 62.35
N HIS A 13 40.70 14.14 62.00
CA HIS A 13 41.13 13.14 61.05
C HIS A 13 40.57 11.82 61.50
N ALA A 14 39.40 11.43 61.00
CA ALA A 14 38.98 10.03 60.94
C ALA A 14 39.86 9.35 59.90
N GLY A 15 41.08 9.06 60.26
CA GLY A 15 41.91 8.12 59.50
C GLY A 15 41.20 6.79 59.48
N PHE A 16 40.65 6.43 58.32
CA PHE A 16 40.20 5.08 58.05
C PHE A 16 41.44 4.17 58.16
N HIS A 17 41.73 3.64 59.35
CA HIS A 17 42.66 2.55 59.52
C HIS A 17 42.04 1.29 58.93
N PHE A 18 42.22 1.10 57.63
CA PHE A 18 41.98 -0.20 57.02
C PHE A 18 42.88 -1.23 57.74
N SER A 19 42.27 -2.18 58.43
CA SER A 19 42.99 -3.29 59.01
C SER A 19 43.78 -4.01 57.89
N LYS A 20 45.00 -4.50 58.20
CA LYS A 20 45.78 -5.29 57.21
C LYS A 20 44.96 -6.39 56.57
N HIS A 21 44.00 -6.96 57.25
CA HIS A 21 43.09 -7.98 56.76
C HIS A 21 42.05 -7.42 55.76
N THR A 22 41.57 -6.18 55.97
CA THR A 22 40.66 -5.53 54.98
C THR A 22 41.40 -5.15 53.69
N LEU A 23 42.65 -4.73 53.76
CA LEU A 23 43.50 -4.47 52.59
C LEU A 23 43.85 -5.78 51.86
N GLN A 24 44.14 -6.87 52.59
CA GLN A 24 44.36 -8.17 51.98
C GLN A 24 43.09 -8.73 51.32
N LEU A 25 41.93 -8.63 51.96
CA LEU A 25 40.65 -9.04 51.38
C LEU A 25 40.30 -8.20 50.14
N LEU A 26 40.55 -6.87 50.17
CA LEU A 26 40.35 -6.00 49.00
C LEU A 26 41.31 -6.38 47.85
N GLY A 27 42.57 -6.72 48.17
CA GLY A 27 43.57 -7.16 47.19
C GLY A 27 43.21 -8.52 46.57
N ILE A 28 42.72 -9.47 47.37
CA ILE A 28 42.23 -10.74 46.89
C ILE A 28 40.98 -10.55 46.01
N LEU A 29 40.06 -9.70 46.43
CA LEU A 29 38.84 -9.40 45.66
C LEU A 29 39.21 -8.75 44.32
N LEU A 30 40.11 -7.77 44.31
CA LEU A 30 40.62 -7.10 43.11
C LEU A 30 41.36 -8.10 42.19
N GLY A 31 42.20 -8.98 42.77
CA GLY A 31 42.88 -10.03 42.04
C GLY A 31 41.91 -11.05 41.40
N LEU A 32 40.85 -11.37 42.13
CA LEU A 32 39.80 -12.29 41.64
C LEU A 32 38.95 -11.62 40.51
N ILE A 33 38.63 -10.33 40.66
CA ILE A 33 37.97 -9.56 39.62
C ILE A 33 38.85 -9.44 38.37
N LEU A 34 40.16 -9.17 38.54
CA LEU A 34 41.09 -9.11 37.43
C LEU A 34 41.24 -10.47 36.72
N LEU A 35 41.32 -11.56 37.49
CA LEU A 35 41.39 -12.91 36.97
C LEU A 35 40.12 -13.27 36.14
N VAL A 36 38.96 -12.87 36.64
CA VAL A 36 37.68 -13.07 35.95
C VAL A 36 37.61 -12.21 34.69
N ILE A 37 38.09 -10.97 34.69
CA ILE A 37 38.20 -10.11 33.51
C ILE A 37 39.14 -10.73 32.47
N ILE A 38 40.31 -11.25 32.88
CA ILE A 38 41.26 -11.92 31.99
C ILE A 38 40.63 -13.20 31.44
N ALA A 39 39.95 -13.99 32.29
CA ALA A 39 39.27 -15.19 31.84
C ALA A 39 38.16 -14.93 30.82
N SER A 40 37.48 -13.75 30.92
CA SER A 40 36.42 -13.40 29.96
C SER A 40 36.94 -13.29 28.53
N PHE A 41 38.15 -12.80 28.32
CA PHE A 41 38.77 -12.72 26.97
C PHE A 41 39.03 -14.09 26.35
N PHE A 42 39.13 -15.17 27.15
CA PHE A 42 39.30 -16.52 26.62
C PHE A 42 37.98 -17.23 26.35
N VAL A 43 36.85 -16.66 26.76
CA VAL A 43 35.52 -17.24 26.58
C VAL A 43 34.89 -16.78 25.26
N ASP A 44 35.30 -15.64 24.67
CA ASP A 44 34.67 -15.01 23.52
C ASP A 44 34.63 -15.94 22.30
N GLU A 45 35.78 -16.49 21.87
CA GLU A 45 35.87 -17.35 20.70
C GLU A 45 35.13 -18.71 20.87
N PRO A 46 35.26 -19.46 21.98
CA PRO A 46 34.44 -20.64 22.24
C PRO A 46 32.95 -20.35 22.25
N MET A 47 32.53 -19.23 22.85
CA MET A 47 31.12 -18.82 22.89
C MET A 47 30.62 -18.44 21.51
N ARG A 48 31.39 -17.68 20.72
CA ARG A 48 31.09 -17.33 19.32
C ARG A 48 30.82 -18.59 18.50
N ARG A 49 31.70 -19.57 18.55
CA ARG A 49 31.56 -20.84 17.82
C ARG A 49 30.35 -21.63 18.28
N ALA A 50 30.08 -21.68 19.58
CA ALA A 50 28.92 -22.36 20.13
C ALA A 50 27.61 -21.71 19.69
N MET A 51 27.55 -20.36 19.69
CA MET A 51 26.39 -19.61 19.22
C MET A 51 26.19 -19.77 17.73
N GLU A 52 27.25 -19.64 16.91
CA GLU A 52 27.18 -19.84 15.47
C GLU A 52 26.70 -21.25 15.12
N LYS A 53 27.22 -22.27 15.80
CA LYS A 53 26.77 -23.66 15.64
C LYS A 53 25.29 -23.81 16.00
N SER A 54 24.88 -23.31 17.17
CA SER A 54 23.48 -23.37 17.62
C SER A 54 22.53 -22.66 16.68
N MET A 55 22.90 -21.47 16.13
CA MET A 55 22.11 -20.79 15.13
C MET A 55 21.94 -21.64 13.87
N ASN A 56 23.02 -22.23 13.35
CA ASN A 56 22.99 -23.04 12.14
C ASN A 56 22.26 -24.37 12.29
N GLU A 57 22.18 -24.94 13.49
CA GLU A 57 21.37 -26.13 13.79
C GLU A 57 19.86 -25.85 13.67
N HIS A 58 19.41 -24.60 13.89
CA HIS A 58 18.01 -24.19 13.86
C HIS A 58 17.61 -23.48 12.59
N LEU A 59 18.56 -23.02 11.75
CA LEU A 59 18.35 -22.29 10.49
C LEU A 59 18.40 -23.24 9.31
N THR A 60 17.30 -23.88 8.95
CA THR A 60 17.25 -24.79 7.78
C THR A 60 17.22 -23.99 6.49
N GLY A 61 18.17 -24.23 5.58
CA GLY A 61 18.31 -23.54 4.30
C GLY A 61 19.02 -22.17 4.39
N TYR A 62 19.53 -21.84 5.57
CA TYR A 62 20.30 -20.62 5.81
C TYR A 62 21.56 -20.90 6.61
N THR A 63 22.60 -20.15 6.32
CA THR A 63 23.86 -20.18 7.05
C THR A 63 24.10 -18.85 7.74
N ALA A 64 24.25 -18.90 9.07
CA ALA A 64 24.65 -17.74 9.87
C ALA A 64 26.16 -17.77 10.14
N LYS A 65 26.78 -16.59 10.10
CA LYS A 65 28.17 -16.37 10.53
C LYS A 65 28.23 -15.20 11.48
N ILE A 66 29.05 -15.31 12.51
CA ILE A 66 29.33 -14.29 13.50
C ILE A 66 30.80 -13.89 13.31
N GLY A 67 31.08 -12.62 13.00
CA GLY A 67 32.46 -12.13 12.82
C GLY A 67 33.24 -12.13 14.11
N ASP A 68 32.69 -11.51 15.15
CA ASP A 68 33.31 -11.43 16.47
C ASP A 68 32.26 -11.43 17.59
N LEU A 69 32.66 -11.73 18.82
CA LEU A 69 31.82 -11.75 20.00
C LEU A 69 32.59 -11.18 21.20
N ASP A 70 32.02 -10.19 21.84
CA ASP A 70 32.51 -9.61 23.09
C ASP A 70 31.57 -10.00 24.25
N PHE A 71 32.05 -10.75 25.18
CA PHE A 71 31.34 -11.03 26.42
C PHE A 71 31.75 -10.09 27.53
N HIS A 72 30.81 -9.34 28.05
CA HIS A 72 31.02 -8.38 29.15
C HIS A 72 30.45 -8.95 30.44
N LEU A 73 31.33 -9.45 31.31
CA LEU A 73 30.94 -9.98 32.61
C LEU A 73 30.31 -8.89 33.51
N ILE A 74 30.91 -7.69 33.52
CA ILE A 74 30.37 -6.54 34.24
C ILE A 74 29.23 -5.95 33.38
N GLY A 75 27.97 -6.23 33.76
CA GLY A 75 26.78 -5.86 33.00
C GLY A 75 26.08 -7.03 32.32
N PHE A 76 26.67 -8.21 32.33
CA PHE A 76 26.12 -9.48 31.77
C PHE A 76 25.56 -9.23 30.37
N SER A 77 26.41 -8.79 29.45
CA SER A 77 26.02 -8.52 28.07
C SER A 77 26.94 -9.24 27.09
N VAL A 78 26.36 -9.64 25.99
CA VAL A 78 27.03 -10.17 24.81
C VAL A 78 26.83 -9.18 23.67
N THR A 79 27.91 -8.80 23.01
CA THR A 79 27.86 -8.03 21.78
C THR A 79 28.38 -8.90 20.64
N LEU A 80 27.57 -9.10 19.62
CA LEU A 80 27.95 -9.78 18.39
C LEU A 80 28.27 -8.73 17.33
N HIS A 81 29.36 -8.92 16.63
CA HIS A 81 29.80 -8.07 15.54
C HIS A 81 29.75 -8.82 14.21
N ASP A 82 29.34 -8.10 13.16
CA ASP A 82 29.31 -8.56 11.78
C ASP A 82 28.58 -9.90 11.59
N VAL A 83 27.38 -9.98 12.20
CA VAL A 83 26.50 -11.14 12.01
C VAL A 83 25.94 -11.09 10.60
N SER A 84 26.10 -12.17 9.84
CA SER A 84 25.52 -12.31 8.50
C SER A 84 24.71 -13.59 8.40
N ILE A 85 23.52 -13.49 7.78
CA ILE A 85 22.66 -14.64 7.47
C ILE A 85 22.51 -14.69 5.96
N ARG A 86 22.88 -15.83 5.37
CA ARG A 86 22.82 -16.07 3.93
C ARG A 86 21.94 -17.26 3.64
N GLN A 87 21.19 -17.16 2.56
CA GLN A 87 20.42 -18.28 2.05
C GLN A 87 21.36 -19.24 1.30
N ASP A 88 21.27 -20.53 1.57
CA ASP A 88 22.19 -21.51 0.98
C ASP A 88 22.01 -21.62 -0.53
N ALA A 89 20.77 -21.54 -1.02
CA ALA A 89 20.46 -21.58 -2.45
C ALA A 89 20.82 -20.28 -3.20
N HIS A 90 20.85 -19.15 -2.50
CA HIS A 90 21.15 -17.83 -3.06
C HIS A 90 21.94 -16.99 -2.04
N PRO A 91 23.25 -17.24 -1.87
CA PRO A 91 24.03 -16.65 -0.79
C PRO A 91 24.24 -15.14 -0.91
N ASP A 92 24.12 -14.57 -2.11
CA ASP A 92 24.33 -13.16 -2.37
C ASP A 92 23.12 -12.50 -3.04
N PRO A 93 22.70 -11.32 -2.56
CA PRO A 93 23.16 -10.66 -1.32
C PRO A 93 22.69 -11.39 -0.07
N ALA A 94 23.40 -11.20 1.05
CA ALA A 94 22.98 -11.77 2.34
C ALA A 94 21.57 -11.30 2.71
N VAL A 95 20.76 -12.22 3.26
CA VAL A 95 19.39 -11.92 3.71
C VAL A 95 19.38 -10.95 4.88
N ALA A 96 20.36 -11.08 5.77
CA ALA A 96 20.58 -10.12 6.85
C ALA A 96 22.07 -9.88 7.07
N VAL A 97 22.43 -8.63 7.30
CA VAL A 97 23.74 -8.19 7.76
C VAL A 97 23.52 -7.28 8.96
N ILE A 98 24.07 -7.66 10.10
CA ILE A 98 23.91 -6.94 11.36
C ILE A 98 25.30 -6.58 11.87
N PRO A 99 25.76 -5.33 11.68
CA PRO A 99 27.07 -4.89 12.13
C PRO A 99 27.26 -5.04 13.65
N ARG A 100 26.20 -4.77 14.42
CA ARG A 100 26.25 -4.89 15.87
C ARG A 100 24.91 -5.30 16.45
N LEU A 101 24.93 -6.39 17.23
CA LEU A 101 23.80 -6.85 18.03
C LEU A 101 24.25 -6.98 19.47
N ARG A 102 23.63 -6.23 20.37
CA ARG A 102 23.89 -6.29 21.81
C ARG A 102 22.70 -6.91 22.54
N ALA A 103 22.97 -7.95 23.31
CA ALA A 103 22.02 -8.52 24.25
C ALA A 103 22.55 -8.33 25.68
N SER A 104 21.75 -7.77 26.59
CA SER A 104 22.12 -7.56 27.98
C SER A 104 21.03 -8.06 28.92
N VAL A 105 21.44 -8.51 30.10
CA VAL A 105 20.53 -9.00 31.15
C VAL A 105 20.43 -7.97 32.26
N GLN A 106 19.22 -7.72 32.73
CA GLN A 106 18.98 -6.77 33.84
C GLN A 106 19.31 -7.42 35.19
N TRP A 107 20.39 -6.96 35.85
CA TRP A 107 20.86 -7.47 37.12
C TRP A 107 19.81 -7.44 38.26
N SER A 108 19.02 -6.34 38.31
CA SER A 108 17.99 -6.19 39.34
C SER A 108 16.91 -7.26 39.29
N GLU A 109 16.63 -7.77 38.09
CA GLU A 109 15.67 -8.86 37.89
C GLU A 109 16.30 -10.24 38.00
N LEU A 110 17.58 -10.35 37.62
CA LEU A 110 18.34 -11.62 37.79
C LEU A 110 18.48 -12.02 39.26
N VAL A 111 18.69 -11.05 40.14
CA VAL A 111 18.71 -11.27 41.61
C VAL A 111 17.36 -11.81 42.11
N LYS A 112 16.27 -11.53 41.42
CA LYS A 112 14.93 -12.06 41.70
C LYS A 112 14.63 -13.36 40.95
N LEU A 113 15.63 -13.98 40.36
CA LEU A 113 15.53 -15.19 39.52
C LEU A 113 14.66 -15.00 38.27
N LYS A 114 14.62 -13.79 37.73
CA LYS A 114 13.91 -13.46 36.48
C LYS A 114 14.92 -13.09 35.41
N LEU A 115 14.88 -13.80 34.29
CA LEU A 115 15.69 -13.46 33.13
C LEU A 115 14.96 -12.38 32.31
N VAL A 116 15.45 -11.13 32.40
CA VAL A 116 14.95 -9.99 31.65
C VAL A 116 16.08 -9.44 30.80
N SER A 117 15.88 -9.37 29.51
CA SER A 117 16.91 -8.99 28.55
C SER A 117 16.52 -7.74 27.74
N ASP A 118 17.51 -6.94 27.40
CA ASP A 118 17.41 -5.86 26.45
C ASP A 118 18.22 -6.22 25.20
N PHE A 119 17.63 -6.01 24.02
CA PHE A 119 18.26 -6.25 22.72
C PHE A 119 18.37 -4.92 21.97
N GLN A 120 19.57 -4.61 21.49
CA GLN A 120 19.84 -3.47 20.62
C GLN A 120 20.54 -3.95 19.36
N ILE A 121 20.05 -3.52 18.23
CA ILE A 121 20.56 -3.88 16.91
C ILE A 121 20.86 -2.59 16.16
N ASP A 122 22.13 -2.37 15.85
CA ASP A 122 22.60 -1.15 15.20
C ASP A 122 22.85 -1.43 13.72
N GLN A 123 22.27 -0.59 12.86
CA GLN A 123 22.44 -0.57 11.41
C GLN A 123 22.20 -1.91 10.69
N PRO A 124 21.17 -2.70 11.08
CA PRO A 124 20.89 -3.93 10.37
C PRO A 124 20.45 -3.64 8.94
N LYS A 125 20.92 -4.47 8.00
CA LYS A 125 20.48 -4.47 6.60
C LYS A 125 19.77 -5.78 6.32
N ILE A 126 18.48 -5.71 6.01
CA ILE A 126 17.65 -6.87 5.70
C ILE A 126 17.27 -6.81 4.23
N TYR A 127 17.49 -7.91 3.51
CA TYR A 127 17.21 -8.05 2.10
C TYR A 127 16.29 -9.24 1.86
N LEU A 128 15.08 -8.99 1.37
CA LEU A 128 14.09 -10.01 1.05
C LEU A 128 13.76 -9.97 -0.44
N ASN A 129 13.98 -11.07 -1.13
CA ASN A 129 13.60 -11.25 -2.53
C ASN A 129 12.51 -12.32 -2.64
N LEU A 130 11.27 -11.89 -2.94
CA LEU A 130 10.11 -12.78 -3.01
C LEU A 130 10.26 -13.88 -4.08
N THR A 131 10.98 -13.62 -5.16
CA THR A 131 11.21 -14.62 -6.22
C THR A 131 12.12 -15.74 -5.72
N GLN A 132 13.12 -15.41 -4.90
CA GLN A 132 14.00 -16.38 -4.27
C GLN A 132 13.25 -17.17 -3.19
N LEU A 133 12.50 -16.49 -2.31
CA LEU A 133 11.68 -17.12 -1.27
C LEU A 133 10.61 -18.08 -1.85
N ARG A 134 10.04 -17.77 -3.01
CA ARG A 134 9.05 -18.68 -3.66
C ARG A 134 9.67 -19.95 -4.22
N LYS A 135 10.93 -19.93 -4.61
CA LYS A 135 11.64 -21.12 -5.07
C LYS A 135 11.93 -22.10 -3.94
N GLU A 136 12.12 -21.60 -2.70
CA GLU A 136 12.28 -22.42 -1.51
C GLU A 136 10.97 -23.09 -1.05
N ASN A 137 9.81 -22.49 -1.34
CA ASN A 137 8.52 -23.08 -0.97
C ASN A 137 8.18 -24.38 -1.73
N ASN A 138 9.02 -24.83 -2.66
CA ASN A 138 8.93 -26.16 -3.25
C ASN A 138 9.54 -27.25 -2.37
N ASP A 139 10.24 -26.89 -1.30
CA ASP A 139 10.67 -27.83 -0.26
C ASP A 139 9.52 -28.01 0.74
N ASP A 140 9.23 -29.26 1.13
CA ASP A 140 8.08 -29.72 1.95
C ASP A 140 7.97 -29.11 3.37
N ILE A 141 8.66 -28.01 3.66
CA ILE A 141 8.66 -27.36 4.98
C ILE A 141 8.08 -25.94 4.88
N PRO A 142 6.80 -25.75 5.24
CA PRO A 142 6.18 -24.43 5.22
C PRO A 142 6.94 -23.46 6.14
N VAL A 143 7.36 -22.32 5.59
CA VAL A 143 7.97 -21.19 6.33
C VAL A 143 7.13 -20.77 7.56
N GLN A 144 5.82 -21.01 7.53
CA GLN A 144 4.89 -20.78 8.63
C GLN A 144 5.09 -21.71 9.85
N LYS A 145 5.78 -22.84 9.72
CA LYS A 145 6.02 -23.78 10.82
C LYS A 145 7.34 -23.59 11.56
N LYS A 146 8.24 -22.73 11.06
CA LYS A 146 9.54 -22.43 11.67
C LYS A 146 9.60 -20.99 12.20
N GLY A 147 8.51 -20.56 12.83
CA GLY A 147 8.35 -19.19 13.25
C GLY A 147 9.33 -18.79 14.35
N TRP A 148 9.91 -17.59 14.24
CA TRP A 148 10.59 -16.86 15.30
C TRP A 148 9.79 -16.86 16.63
N GLN A 149 8.46 -17.02 16.58
CA GLN A 149 7.56 -17.16 17.72
C GLN A 149 7.87 -18.40 18.54
N GLN A 150 8.10 -19.55 17.88
CA GLN A 150 8.48 -20.79 18.54
C GLN A 150 9.84 -20.62 19.25
N ALA A 151 10.80 -19.98 18.58
CA ALA A 151 12.10 -19.71 19.19
C ALA A 151 12.00 -18.79 20.42
N LEU A 152 11.07 -17.81 20.42
CA LEU A 152 10.80 -16.99 21.60
C LEU A 152 10.08 -17.76 22.73
N GLU A 153 9.17 -18.69 22.38
CA GLU A 153 8.47 -19.53 23.36
C GLU A 153 9.44 -20.52 24.03
N ASP A 154 10.42 -21.04 23.30
CA ASP A 154 11.39 -22.03 23.80
C ASP A 154 12.42 -21.43 24.77
N ILE A 155 12.59 -20.09 24.78
CA ILE A 155 13.46 -19.38 25.71
C ILE A 155 12.67 -19.05 27.01
N TYR A 156 12.38 -20.04 27.83
CA TYR A 156 11.69 -19.84 29.11
C TYR A 156 12.69 -19.63 30.26
N PRO A 157 12.43 -18.72 31.22
CA PRO A 157 11.39 -17.70 31.38
C PRO A 157 11.87 -16.31 30.90
N LEU A 158 12.08 -16.13 29.62
CA LEU A 158 12.60 -14.89 29.07
C LEU A 158 11.51 -13.82 28.98
N LYS A 159 11.81 -12.64 29.50
CA LYS A 159 11.12 -11.39 29.21
C LYS A 159 12.08 -10.47 28.48
N ILE A 160 11.71 -10.04 27.28
CA ILE A 160 12.44 -8.96 26.59
C ILE A 160 11.82 -7.64 27.05
N ASN A 161 12.58 -6.86 27.79
CA ASN A 161 12.15 -5.58 28.29
C ASN A 161 12.23 -4.50 27.22
N LEU A 162 13.31 -4.54 26.42
CA LEU A 162 13.56 -3.62 25.32
C LEU A 162 14.07 -4.41 24.11
N PHE A 163 13.44 -4.23 22.97
CA PHE A 163 13.96 -4.60 21.65
C PHE A 163 14.03 -3.34 20.80
N GLN A 164 15.22 -2.98 20.35
CA GLN A 164 15.46 -1.73 19.64
C GLN A 164 16.32 -1.96 18.41
N ILE A 165 15.90 -1.36 17.30
CA ILE A 165 16.67 -1.23 16.05
C ILE A 165 17.02 0.23 15.87
N ASN A 166 18.28 0.53 15.60
CA ASN A 166 18.78 1.86 15.31
C ASN A 166 19.32 1.90 13.89
N ASP A 167 18.87 2.88 13.10
CA ASP A 167 19.36 3.17 11.75
C ASP A 167 19.35 1.94 10.82
N GLY A 168 18.31 1.12 10.90
CA GLY A 168 18.15 -0.06 10.07
C GLY A 168 17.82 0.25 8.61
N ALA A 169 18.08 -0.73 7.73
CA ALA A 169 17.66 -0.69 6.34
C ALA A 169 16.95 -1.99 5.97
N PHE A 170 15.82 -1.87 5.28
CA PHE A 170 15.05 -3.00 4.78
C PHE A 170 14.83 -2.84 3.28
N THR A 171 15.16 -3.87 2.51
CA THR A 171 14.96 -3.92 1.07
C THR A 171 14.09 -5.11 0.71
N TYR A 172 12.99 -4.86 0.04
CA TYR A 172 12.07 -5.89 -0.43
C TYR A 172 11.92 -5.84 -1.95
N ILE A 173 12.21 -6.95 -2.62
CA ILE A 173 12.03 -7.12 -4.06
C ILE A 173 10.84 -8.05 -4.29
N ASP A 174 9.82 -7.51 -4.95
CA ASP A 174 8.64 -8.29 -5.34
C ASP A 174 8.86 -9.00 -6.70
N THR A 175 8.78 -8.25 -7.80
CA THR A 175 8.94 -8.78 -9.17
C THR A 175 9.92 -7.97 -10.01
N ASP A 176 10.18 -6.72 -9.64
CA ASP A 176 11.06 -5.80 -10.35
C ASP A 176 12.30 -5.47 -9.51
N PRO A 177 13.47 -6.10 -9.78
CA PRO A 177 14.70 -5.82 -9.07
C PRO A 177 15.22 -4.38 -9.22
N GLN A 178 14.78 -3.68 -10.27
CA GLN A 178 15.18 -2.29 -10.51
C GLN A 178 14.43 -1.28 -9.64
N ARG A 179 13.36 -1.74 -8.96
CA ARG A 179 12.51 -0.91 -8.10
C ARG A 179 12.21 -1.61 -6.79
N PRO A 180 13.22 -1.84 -5.96
CA PRO A 180 13.02 -2.43 -4.64
C PRO A 180 12.22 -1.48 -3.75
N LEU A 181 11.36 -2.02 -2.92
CA LEU A 181 10.73 -1.28 -1.83
C LEU A 181 11.75 -1.16 -0.69
N THR A 182 12.12 0.07 -0.36
CA THR A 182 13.17 0.32 0.62
C THR A 182 12.65 1.11 1.81
N LEU A 183 13.07 0.70 3.00
CA LEU A 183 13.01 1.51 4.21
C LEU A 183 14.45 1.78 4.63
N THR A 184 14.76 3.01 4.95
CA THR A 184 16.08 3.42 5.46
C THR A 184 15.91 4.26 6.72
N HIS A 185 16.98 4.40 7.49
CA HIS A 185 16.94 5.08 8.79
C HIS A 185 15.82 4.53 9.68
N LEU A 186 15.61 3.20 9.60
CA LEU A 186 14.58 2.55 10.41
C LEU A 186 14.97 2.60 11.88
N PHE A 187 14.18 3.30 12.66
CA PHE A 187 14.15 3.17 14.10
C PHE A 187 12.92 2.32 14.47
N PHE A 188 13.14 1.29 15.28
CA PHE A 188 12.06 0.47 15.83
C PHE A 188 12.31 0.23 17.31
N ARG A 189 11.29 0.37 18.11
CA ARG A 189 11.35 0.07 19.55
C ARG A 189 10.12 -0.68 19.98
N ALA A 190 10.35 -1.79 20.69
CA ALA A 190 9.30 -2.55 21.36
C ALA A 190 9.69 -2.78 22.81
N ASN A 191 8.75 -2.61 23.71
CA ASN A 191 8.97 -2.83 25.13
C ASN A 191 8.08 -3.96 25.65
N ASN A 192 8.49 -4.58 26.76
CA ASN A 192 7.68 -5.52 27.54
C ASN A 192 7.18 -6.72 26.71
N ILE A 193 8.04 -7.28 25.85
CA ILE A 193 7.75 -8.53 25.13
C ILE A 193 7.84 -9.66 26.15
N ARG A 194 6.71 -10.31 26.43
CA ARG A 194 6.62 -11.36 27.46
C ARG A 194 6.47 -12.72 26.80
N ASN A 195 7.07 -13.72 27.39
CA ASN A 195 6.86 -15.13 27.04
C ASN A 195 5.58 -15.69 27.68
N ILE A 196 4.46 -14.97 27.58
CA ILE A 196 3.15 -15.38 28.10
C ILE A 196 2.11 -15.02 27.06
N ARG A 197 1.28 -15.99 26.67
CA ARG A 197 0.19 -15.77 25.74
C ARG A 197 -0.85 -14.84 26.36
N SER A 198 -1.15 -13.76 25.66
CA SER A 198 -2.19 -12.81 26.05
C SER A 198 -3.54 -13.22 25.45
N PRO A 199 -4.65 -12.84 26.09
CA PRO A 199 -5.98 -13.00 25.50
C PRO A 199 -6.09 -12.34 24.11
N GLU A 200 -7.09 -12.71 23.34
CA GLU A 200 -7.39 -12.08 22.06
C GLU A 200 -7.55 -10.58 22.19
N ARG A 201 -7.02 -9.84 21.22
CA ARG A 201 -7.06 -8.36 21.16
C ARG A 201 -6.42 -7.65 22.36
N VAL A 202 -5.62 -8.35 23.15
CA VAL A 202 -4.75 -7.75 24.17
C VAL A 202 -3.34 -7.63 23.63
N TYR A 203 -2.82 -6.41 23.52
CA TYR A 203 -1.53 -6.09 22.95
C TYR A 203 -0.60 -5.54 24.05
N PRO A 204 0.16 -6.40 24.74
CA PRO A 204 0.89 -6.03 25.96
C PRO A 204 2.16 -5.21 25.71
N SER A 205 2.67 -5.19 24.49
CA SER A 205 3.96 -4.61 24.16
C SER A 205 3.78 -3.29 23.41
N PRO A 206 4.06 -2.11 24.02
CA PRO A 206 4.12 -0.86 23.29
C PRO A 206 5.18 -0.95 22.19
N ILE A 207 4.85 -0.43 21.01
CA ILE A 207 5.74 -0.36 19.85
C ILE A 207 5.75 1.05 19.27
N HIS A 208 6.91 1.46 18.80
CA HIS A 208 7.10 2.66 18.01
C HIS A 208 8.05 2.34 16.86
N ALA A 209 7.75 2.84 15.67
CA ALA A 209 8.60 2.71 14.50
C ALA A 209 8.56 3.97 13.64
N GLU A 210 9.70 4.39 13.14
CA GLU A 210 9.84 5.45 12.16
C GLU A 210 10.88 5.08 11.11
N ALA A 211 10.66 5.50 9.86
CA ALA A 211 11.58 5.22 8.77
C ALA A 211 11.43 6.23 7.63
N ILE A 212 12.46 6.31 6.79
CA ILE A 212 12.35 6.89 5.46
C ILE A 212 11.85 5.81 4.51
N VAL A 213 10.72 6.09 3.87
CA VAL A 213 10.03 5.18 2.96
C VAL A 213 10.39 5.56 1.52
N PHE A 214 10.95 4.61 0.77
CA PHE A 214 11.29 4.77 -0.65
C PHE A 214 12.15 6.02 -0.94
N GLY A 215 13.13 6.27 -0.07
CA GLY A 215 14.14 7.32 -0.23
C GLY A 215 13.71 8.73 0.19
N THR A 216 12.43 9.09 0.13
CA THR A 216 11.95 10.45 0.42
C THR A 216 10.71 10.54 1.29
N GLY A 217 9.88 9.51 1.31
CA GLY A 217 8.70 9.47 2.17
C GLY A 217 9.07 9.26 3.63
N ARG A 218 8.18 9.63 4.55
CA ARG A 218 8.28 9.31 5.97
C ARG A 218 7.17 8.35 6.37
N GLY A 219 7.50 7.42 7.26
CA GLY A 219 6.52 6.55 7.89
C GLY A 219 6.73 6.51 9.38
N GLU A 220 5.65 6.61 10.15
CA GLU A 220 5.63 6.52 11.60
C GLU A 220 4.49 5.60 12.04
N PHE A 221 4.76 4.75 13.02
CA PHE A 221 3.81 3.81 13.59
C PHE A 221 3.92 3.82 15.10
N ASP A 222 2.81 4.10 15.79
CA ASP A 222 2.70 4.11 17.23
C ASP A 222 1.57 3.22 17.71
N GLY A 223 1.85 2.33 18.66
CA GLY A 223 0.81 1.46 19.16
C GLY A 223 1.31 0.34 20.05
N HIS A 224 0.66 -0.81 19.91
CA HIS A 224 0.90 -1.96 20.76
C HIS A 224 0.89 -3.25 19.93
N ALA A 225 1.69 -4.24 20.35
CA ALA A 225 1.77 -5.56 19.73
C ALA A 225 1.55 -6.70 20.72
N ASN A 226 1.08 -7.82 20.20
CA ASN A 226 1.12 -9.13 20.83
C ASN A 226 1.99 -10.03 19.95
N PHE A 227 3.26 -10.17 20.33
CA PHE A 227 4.24 -10.91 19.53
C PHE A 227 4.02 -12.43 19.55
N LEU A 228 3.26 -12.96 20.52
CA LEU A 228 3.00 -14.38 20.68
C LEU A 228 1.57 -14.79 20.28
N ALA A 229 0.83 -13.92 19.61
CA ALA A 229 -0.46 -14.31 19.05
C ALA A 229 -0.27 -15.36 17.93
N VAL A 230 -1.09 -16.39 17.94
CA VAL A 230 -1.01 -17.53 16.98
C VAL A 230 -2.16 -17.42 15.98
N PRO A 231 -1.93 -17.60 14.70
CA PRO A 231 -0.73 -18.10 14.01
C PRO A 231 0.30 -17.02 13.63
N TYR A 232 0.06 -15.75 13.92
CA TYR A 232 0.99 -14.65 13.65
C TYR A 232 0.80 -13.52 14.68
N ALA A 233 1.84 -12.70 14.84
CA ALA A 233 1.81 -11.57 15.76
C ALA A 233 0.65 -10.62 15.47
N GLY A 234 0.00 -10.13 16.54
CA GLY A 234 -1.04 -9.12 16.47
C GLY A 234 -0.49 -7.72 16.70
N VAL A 235 -1.05 -6.73 16.00
CA VAL A 235 -0.72 -5.31 16.17
C VAL A 235 -1.97 -4.46 16.18
N ASN A 236 -1.92 -3.38 16.97
CA ASN A 236 -2.92 -2.33 16.99
C ASN A 236 -2.18 -1.00 17.07
N THR A 237 -2.11 -0.29 15.95
CA THR A 237 -1.24 0.86 15.78
C THR A 237 -1.90 1.98 15.01
N LEU A 238 -1.57 3.20 15.37
CA LEU A 238 -1.76 4.38 14.54
C LEU A 238 -0.61 4.42 13.54
N PHE A 239 -0.86 4.94 12.36
CA PHE A 239 0.17 5.16 11.35
C PHE A 239 0.04 6.55 10.74
N THR A 240 1.19 7.11 10.39
CA THR A 240 1.30 8.33 9.59
C THR A 240 2.30 8.08 8.47
N LEU A 241 1.88 8.35 7.24
CA LEU A 241 2.72 8.32 6.04
C LEU A 241 2.74 9.69 5.42
N GLU A 242 3.92 10.21 5.11
CA GLU A 242 4.09 11.53 4.51
C GLU A 242 4.90 11.45 3.22
N LYS A 243 4.34 12.00 2.15
CA LYS A 243 5.00 12.16 0.83
C LYS A 243 5.70 10.89 0.31
N VAL A 244 5.08 9.74 0.49
CA VAL A 244 5.58 8.45 0.00
C VAL A 244 5.47 8.42 -1.53
N PRO A 245 6.58 8.20 -2.28
CA PRO A 245 6.53 8.15 -3.74
C PRO A 245 5.73 6.96 -4.25
N LEU A 246 4.79 7.22 -5.16
CA LEU A 246 3.88 6.18 -5.67
C LEU A 246 4.49 5.29 -6.76
N ASP A 247 5.54 5.73 -7.42
CA ASP A 247 6.21 4.96 -8.48
C ASP A 247 6.71 3.58 -8.03
N TYR A 248 7.07 3.45 -6.76
CA TYR A 248 7.54 2.19 -6.18
C TYR A 248 6.45 1.12 -6.10
N PHE A 249 5.17 1.51 -6.07
CA PHE A 249 4.04 0.57 -6.07
C PHE A 249 3.69 0.04 -7.47
N ARG A 250 4.36 0.50 -8.52
CA ARG A 250 4.09 0.08 -9.91
C ARG A 250 4.04 -1.44 -10.10
N PRO A 251 5.00 -2.24 -9.59
CA PRO A 251 4.95 -3.71 -9.75
C PRO A 251 3.71 -4.34 -9.12
N MET A 252 3.29 -3.84 -7.95
CA MET A 252 2.10 -4.36 -7.26
C MET A 252 0.81 -3.97 -7.98
N LEU A 253 0.69 -2.69 -8.38
CA LEU A 253 -0.50 -2.14 -9.01
C LEU A 253 -0.70 -2.68 -10.42
N SER A 254 0.39 -3.02 -11.14
CA SER A 254 0.30 -3.64 -12.46
C SER A 254 -0.44 -4.99 -12.45
N ARG A 255 -0.39 -5.73 -11.35
CA ARG A 255 -1.17 -6.97 -11.16
C ARG A 255 -2.67 -6.71 -11.05
N ALA A 256 -3.06 -5.52 -10.62
CA ALA A 256 -4.44 -5.05 -10.60
C ALA A 256 -4.81 -4.29 -11.89
N HIS A 257 -3.99 -4.39 -12.94
CA HIS A 257 -4.14 -3.68 -14.21
C HIS A 257 -4.17 -2.15 -14.05
N LEU A 258 -3.54 -1.63 -13.00
CA LEU A 258 -3.33 -0.21 -12.78
C LEU A 258 -1.92 0.18 -13.22
N SER A 259 -1.82 1.21 -14.03
CA SER A 259 -0.56 1.88 -14.39
C SER A 259 -0.45 3.15 -13.58
N ILE A 260 0.60 3.27 -12.79
CA ILE A 260 0.87 4.43 -11.97
C ILE A 260 2.19 5.07 -12.38
N GLN A 261 2.24 6.40 -12.44
CA GLN A 261 3.44 7.17 -12.74
C GLN A 261 3.43 8.43 -11.89
N ASN A 262 4.58 8.75 -11.31
CA ASN A 262 4.79 9.91 -10.45
C ASN A 262 3.83 9.93 -9.24
N GLY A 263 3.79 11.07 -8.57
CA GLY A 263 2.87 11.33 -7.47
C GLY A 263 3.38 10.88 -6.13
N PHE A 264 2.74 11.44 -5.13
CA PHE A 264 3.05 11.20 -3.73
C PHE A 264 1.77 10.85 -2.96
N LEU A 265 1.93 10.03 -1.94
CA LEU A 265 0.87 9.64 -1.03
C LEU A 265 1.20 10.14 0.37
N SER A 266 0.22 10.75 1.03
CA SER A 266 0.22 10.98 2.48
C SER A 266 -1.04 10.39 3.06
N SER A 267 -0.94 9.80 4.24
CA SER A 267 -2.08 9.11 4.86
C SER A 267 -1.87 9.00 6.36
N HIS A 268 -2.96 9.04 7.11
CA HIS A 268 -2.95 8.67 8.52
C HIS A 268 -4.19 7.85 8.86
N GLY A 269 -4.09 7.09 9.94
CA GLY A 269 -5.17 6.23 10.35
C GLY A 269 -4.73 5.18 11.37
N ARG A 270 -5.52 4.14 11.49
CA ARG A 270 -5.34 3.05 12.45
C ARG A 270 -5.41 1.70 11.76
N VAL A 271 -4.52 0.81 12.16
CA VAL A 271 -4.54 -0.60 11.75
C VAL A 271 -4.59 -1.49 13.00
N GLU A 272 -5.56 -2.40 13.03
CA GLU A 272 -5.59 -3.51 13.96
C GLU A 272 -5.57 -4.80 13.15
N TYR A 273 -4.47 -5.52 13.23
CA TYR A 273 -4.26 -6.77 12.49
C TYR A 273 -3.84 -7.87 13.46
N ALA A 274 -4.68 -8.85 13.61
CA ALA A 274 -4.46 -9.99 14.47
C ALA A 274 -5.19 -11.23 13.90
N PRO A 275 -4.96 -12.45 14.44
CA PRO A 275 -5.59 -13.66 13.94
C PRO A 275 -7.11 -13.59 13.79
N THR A 276 -7.78 -12.93 14.71
CA THR A 276 -9.25 -12.85 14.77
C THR A 276 -9.84 -11.52 14.29
N VAL A 277 -8.99 -10.52 13.96
CA VAL A 277 -9.44 -9.20 13.54
C VAL A 277 -8.52 -8.58 12.50
N LYS A 278 -9.11 -7.93 11.51
CA LYS A 278 -8.42 -7.20 10.45
C LYS A 278 -9.13 -5.88 10.21
N VAL A 279 -8.66 -4.84 10.82
CA VAL A 279 -9.22 -3.49 10.70
C VAL A 279 -8.17 -2.58 10.08
N ALA A 280 -8.51 -1.93 8.99
CA ALA A 280 -7.78 -0.80 8.46
C ALA A 280 -8.74 0.38 8.36
N HIS A 281 -8.57 1.35 9.23
CA HIS A 281 -9.31 2.59 9.23
C HIS A 281 -8.35 3.72 8.84
N VAL A 282 -8.46 4.14 7.60
CA VAL A 282 -7.73 5.26 7.04
C VAL A 282 -8.61 6.50 7.18
N GLU A 283 -8.16 7.47 7.96
CA GLU A 283 -8.91 8.70 8.18
C GLU A 283 -8.76 9.63 6.99
N ASP A 284 -7.51 9.88 6.58
CA ASP A 284 -7.20 10.66 5.39
C ASP A 284 -6.19 9.95 4.50
N LEU A 285 -6.44 10.03 3.19
CA LEU A 285 -5.56 9.58 2.13
C LEU A 285 -5.44 10.67 1.08
N ASP A 286 -4.29 11.33 1.05
CA ASP A 286 -3.97 12.39 0.11
C ASP A 286 -3.02 11.87 -0.98
N ILE A 287 -3.41 12.05 -2.24
CA ILE A 287 -2.61 11.69 -3.40
C ILE A 287 -2.45 12.93 -4.26
N ASP A 288 -1.22 13.31 -4.55
CA ASP A 288 -0.91 14.50 -5.33
C ASP A 288 -0.10 14.17 -6.58
N ARG A 289 -0.45 14.81 -7.72
CA ARG A 289 0.27 14.78 -9.00
C ARG A 289 0.56 13.38 -9.55
N VAL A 290 -0.37 12.46 -9.38
CA VAL A 290 -0.26 11.12 -9.94
C VAL A 290 -0.86 11.04 -11.34
N ARG A 291 -0.23 10.25 -12.22
CA ARG A 291 -0.90 9.70 -13.40
C ARG A 291 -1.30 8.27 -13.10
N LEU A 292 -2.60 8.01 -13.07
CA LEU A 292 -3.19 6.72 -12.78
C LEU A 292 -4.09 6.29 -13.94
N ASP A 293 -3.75 5.19 -14.59
CA ASP A 293 -4.54 4.61 -15.68
C ASP A 293 -4.98 3.18 -15.33
N TYR A 294 -6.27 2.89 -15.50
CA TYR A 294 -6.75 1.52 -15.51
C TYR A 294 -6.63 0.94 -16.93
N ILE A 295 -6.06 -0.26 -17.07
CA ILE A 295 -5.84 -0.92 -18.35
C ILE A 295 -6.91 -2.01 -18.55
N HIS A 296 -7.88 -1.74 -19.43
CA HIS A 296 -8.90 -2.69 -19.83
C HIS A 296 -8.39 -3.56 -20.98
N SER A 297 -8.30 -4.87 -20.74
CA SER A 297 -7.76 -5.85 -21.67
C SER A 297 -8.42 -7.22 -21.43
N ALA A 298 -8.20 -8.20 -22.29
CA ALA A 298 -8.66 -9.57 -22.06
C ALA A 298 -8.16 -10.16 -20.73
N ALA A 299 -6.93 -9.83 -20.34
CA ALA A 299 -6.34 -10.26 -19.09
C ALA A 299 -7.02 -9.59 -17.87
N SER A 300 -7.36 -8.29 -17.97
CA SER A 300 -8.04 -7.59 -16.88
C SER A 300 -9.44 -8.11 -16.63
N VAL A 301 -10.19 -8.42 -17.66
CA VAL A 301 -11.55 -9.00 -17.55
C VAL A 301 -11.53 -10.31 -16.77
N SER A 302 -10.53 -11.16 -17.01
CA SER A 302 -10.35 -12.41 -16.25
C SER A 302 -9.97 -12.17 -14.80
N ALA A 303 -9.10 -11.19 -14.54
CA ALA A 303 -8.63 -10.85 -13.17
C ALA A 303 -9.70 -10.16 -12.33
N GLU A 304 -10.51 -9.29 -12.94
CA GLU A 304 -11.60 -8.55 -12.28
C GLU A 304 -12.59 -9.49 -11.56
N GLY A 305 -12.91 -10.64 -12.16
CA GLY A 305 -13.77 -11.65 -11.53
C GLY A 305 -13.17 -12.24 -10.23
N LYS A 306 -11.84 -12.35 -10.14
CA LYS A 306 -11.16 -12.82 -8.93
C LYS A 306 -11.14 -11.73 -7.85
N VAL A 307 -10.86 -10.49 -8.24
CA VAL A 307 -10.87 -9.33 -7.33
C VAL A 307 -12.26 -9.15 -6.73
N GLN A 308 -13.31 -9.24 -7.54
CA GLN A 308 -14.70 -9.13 -7.08
C GLN A 308 -15.06 -10.20 -6.04
N LYS A 309 -14.67 -11.46 -6.28
CA LYS A 309 -14.88 -12.53 -5.29
C LYS A 309 -14.16 -12.23 -3.98
N ALA A 310 -12.94 -11.68 -4.04
CA ALA A 310 -12.18 -11.29 -2.86
C ALA A 310 -12.84 -10.12 -2.10
N VAL A 311 -13.31 -9.09 -2.80
CA VAL A 311 -14.04 -7.95 -2.22
C VAL A 311 -15.34 -8.42 -1.58
N LYS A 312 -16.10 -9.29 -2.24
CA LYS A 312 -17.33 -9.87 -1.69
C LYS A 312 -17.02 -10.67 -0.42
N LYS A 313 -16.01 -11.52 -0.45
CA LYS A 313 -15.57 -12.27 0.75
C LYS A 313 -15.21 -11.32 1.89
N ALA A 314 -14.46 -10.25 1.61
CA ALA A 314 -14.10 -9.24 2.61
C ALA A 314 -15.32 -8.47 3.16
N SER A 315 -16.34 -8.23 2.32
CA SER A 315 -17.59 -7.57 2.76
C SER A 315 -18.48 -8.49 3.61
N ASP A 316 -18.42 -9.80 3.34
CA ASP A 316 -19.20 -10.81 4.06
C ASP A 316 -18.52 -11.25 5.37
N GLU A 317 -17.24 -10.89 5.60
CA GLU A 317 -16.47 -11.27 6.79
C GLU A 317 -16.58 -10.21 7.91
N PRO A 318 -17.27 -10.50 9.03
CA PRO A 318 -17.49 -9.52 10.10
C PRO A 318 -16.21 -9.06 10.80
N SER A 319 -15.16 -9.91 10.78
CA SER A 319 -13.85 -9.65 11.38
C SER A 319 -12.97 -8.72 10.53
N MET A 320 -13.40 -8.42 9.28
CA MET A 320 -12.66 -7.54 8.37
C MET A 320 -13.39 -6.21 8.17
N LEU A 321 -12.77 -5.13 8.59
CA LEU A 321 -13.24 -3.76 8.34
C LEU A 321 -12.15 -2.99 7.57
N LEU A 322 -12.52 -2.57 6.38
CA LEU A 322 -11.73 -1.62 5.59
C LEU A 322 -12.55 -0.33 5.48
N ARG A 323 -12.04 0.75 6.02
CA ARG A 323 -12.72 2.04 6.04
C ARG A 323 -11.74 3.14 5.61
N LEU A 324 -12.21 4.02 4.76
CA LEU A 324 -11.53 5.23 4.32
C LEU A 324 -12.51 6.39 4.48
N ASP A 325 -12.25 7.27 5.44
CA ASP A 325 -13.15 8.38 5.72
C ASP A 325 -13.07 9.44 4.63
N GLN A 326 -11.85 9.80 4.21
CA GLN A 326 -11.64 10.76 3.15
C GLN A 326 -10.42 10.41 2.28
N LEU A 327 -10.63 10.39 0.97
CA LEU A 327 -9.57 10.42 -0.04
C LEU A 327 -9.62 11.75 -0.77
N ARG A 328 -8.48 12.38 -0.92
CA ARG A 328 -8.26 13.56 -1.77
C ARG A 328 -7.19 13.21 -2.81
N LEU A 329 -7.53 13.37 -4.06
CA LEU A 329 -6.59 13.28 -5.17
C LEU A 329 -6.55 14.66 -5.83
N THR A 330 -5.34 15.25 -5.95
CA THR A 330 -5.16 16.62 -6.43
C THR A 330 -4.22 16.65 -7.64
N ASN A 331 -4.47 17.61 -8.55
CA ASN A 331 -3.62 17.90 -9.71
C ASN A 331 -3.18 16.66 -10.51
N SER A 332 -4.05 15.67 -10.60
CA SER A 332 -3.71 14.35 -11.10
C SER A 332 -4.25 14.11 -12.51
N ASN A 333 -3.83 13.01 -13.11
CA ASN A 333 -4.30 12.59 -14.43
C ASN A 333 -4.85 11.18 -14.29
N VAL A 334 -6.16 11.03 -14.33
CA VAL A 334 -6.83 9.74 -14.16
C VAL A 334 -7.41 9.29 -15.48
N GLY A 335 -7.08 8.08 -15.89
CA GLY A 335 -7.47 7.56 -17.21
C GLY A 335 -7.90 6.10 -17.20
N TRP A 336 -8.51 5.74 -18.32
CA TRP A 336 -8.94 4.39 -18.64
C TRP A 336 -8.48 4.05 -20.06
N ILE A 337 -7.61 3.04 -20.20
CA ILE A 337 -7.04 2.61 -21.47
C ILE A 337 -7.79 1.37 -21.93
N ASN A 338 -8.37 1.41 -23.12
CA ASN A 338 -9.02 0.26 -23.72
C ASN A 338 -8.10 -0.39 -24.76
N ARG A 339 -7.63 -1.60 -24.45
CA ARG A 339 -6.84 -2.45 -25.34
C ARG A 339 -7.68 -3.54 -26.04
N MET A 340 -9.00 -3.51 -25.88
CA MET A 340 -9.93 -4.43 -26.55
C MET A 340 -10.38 -3.94 -27.91
N LYS A 341 -9.99 -2.72 -28.31
CA LYS A 341 -10.32 -2.08 -29.58
C LYS A 341 -9.05 -1.78 -30.39
N SER A 342 -9.23 -1.51 -31.68
CA SER A 342 -8.14 -1.10 -32.57
C SER A 342 -8.53 0.18 -33.31
N PRO A 343 -7.77 1.27 -33.16
CA PRO A 343 -6.63 1.39 -32.28
C PRO A 343 -7.00 1.35 -30.79
N ASP A 344 -6.03 1.05 -29.92
CA ASP A 344 -6.14 1.29 -28.49
C ASP A 344 -6.47 2.75 -28.26
N TYR A 345 -7.29 3.03 -27.24
CA TYR A 345 -7.58 4.41 -26.90
C TYR A 345 -7.54 4.65 -25.39
N ARG A 346 -7.28 5.90 -25.02
CA ARG A 346 -7.26 6.37 -23.64
C ARG A 346 -8.31 7.45 -23.43
N VAL A 347 -9.22 7.25 -22.48
CA VAL A 347 -10.12 8.28 -21.94
C VAL A 347 -9.53 8.76 -20.62
N PHE A 348 -9.43 10.08 -20.43
CA PHE A 348 -8.80 10.61 -19.21
C PHE A 348 -9.36 11.97 -18.80
N VAL A 349 -9.16 12.27 -17.52
CA VAL A 349 -9.35 13.60 -16.94
C VAL A 349 -8.00 14.10 -16.45
N SER A 350 -7.52 15.19 -17.00
CA SER A 350 -6.30 15.88 -16.57
C SER A 350 -6.60 16.97 -15.56
N GLY A 351 -5.62 17.34 -14.72
CA GLY A 351 -5.82 18.28 -13.62
C GLY A 351 -6.97 17.85 -12.72
N ALA A 352 -7.12 16.52 -12.55
CA ALA A 352 -8.20 15.93 -11.79
C ALA A 352 -8.05 16.24 -10.30
N ASN A 353 -9.11 16.75 -9.70
CA ASN A 353 -9.29 16.85 -8.26
C ASN A 353 -10.49 15.99 -7.89
N LEU A 354 -10.22 14.89 -7.19
CA LEU A 354 -11.20 13.91 -6.75
C LEU A 354 -11.25 13.89 -5.22
N THR A 355 -12.44 14.01 -4.66
CA THR A 355 -12.68 13.75 -3.24
C THR A 355 -13.64 12.57 -3.12
N VAL A 356 -13.26 11.56 -2.34
CA VAL A 356 -14.15 10.44 -1.97
C VAL A 356 -14.31 10.43 -0.47
N LYS A 357 -15.53 10.31 0.03
CA LYS A 357 -15.84 10.24 1.45
C LYS A 357 -16.59 8.97 1.78
N ASN A 358 -16.36 8.44 2.99
CA ASN A 358 -17.07 7.32 3.56
C ASN A 358 -17.01 6.03 2.71
N LEU A 359 -15.83 5.68 2.21
CA LEU A 359 -15.64 4.42 1.49
C LEU A 359 -15.38 3.29 2.50
N SER A 360 -16.20 2.24 2.45
CA SER A 360 -16.07 1.09 3.36
C SER A 360 -16.48 -0.20 2.67
N ASN A 361 -15.97 -1.33 3.13
CA ASN A 361 -16.45 -2.63 2.71
C ASN A 361 -17.78 -3.01 3.36
N GLN A 362 -18.18 -2.38 4.47
CA GLN A 362 -19.41 -2.70 5.20
C GLN A 362 -20.53 -1.65 5.03
N PHE A 363 -20.23 -0.43 4.61
CA PHE A 363 -21.18 0.67 4.36
C PHE A 363 -22.24 0.90 5.46
N LYS A 364 -21.88 0.67 6.72
CA LYS A 364 -22.82 0.85 7.86
C LYS A 364 -23.24 2.31 8.04
N ASP A 365 -22.35 3.24 7.71
CA ASP A 365 -22.56 4.69 7.86
C ASP A 365 -23.09 5.36 6.57
N GLY A 366 -23.67 4.56 5.66
CA GLY A 366 -24.26 5.04 4.41
C GLY A 366 -23.34 4.85 3.19
N PRO A 367 -23.73 5.40 2.02
CA PRO A 367 -22.96 5.25 0.79
C PRO A 367 -21.68 6.08 0.79
N ALA A 368 -20.69 5.62 0.05
CA ALA A 368 -19.56 6.46 -0.33
C ALA A 368 -20.02 7.57 -1.26
N LYS A 369 -19.44 8.76 -1.12
CA LYS A 369 -19.72 9.92 -1.99
C LYS A 369 -18.44 10.39 -2.64
N ALA A 370 -18.49 10.67 -3.94
CA ALA A 370 -17.37 11.15 -4.71
C ALA A 370 -17.72 12.45 -5.45
N THR A 371 -16.77 13.37 -5.54
CA THR A 371 -16.84 14.56 -6.39
C THR A 371 -15.55 14.67 -7.19
N LEU A 372 -15.66 14.94 -8.48
CA LEU A 372 -14.54 15.07 -9.40
C LEU A 372 -14.66 16.37 -10.18
N THR A 373 -13.55 17.11 -10.28
CA THR A 373 -13.39 18.22 -11.21
C THR A 373 -12.10 18.02 -12.01
N GLY A 374 -12.03 18.61 -13.21
CA GLY A 374 -10.85 18.50 -14.06
C GLY A 374 -11.13 18.87 -15.51
N ARG A 375 -10.31 18.32 -16.43
CA ARG A 375 -10.46 18.54 -17.88
C ARG A 375 -10.49 17.21 -18.62
N PHE A 376 -11.66 16.81 -19.09
CA PHE A 376 -11.84 15.62 -19.91
C PHE A 376 -11.09 15.77 -21.23
N MET A 377 -10.31 14.75 -21.59
CA MET A 377 -9.44 14.73 -22.77
C MET A 377 -8.56 15.99 -22.88
N GLY A 378 -8.11 16.52 -21.75
CA GLY A 378 -7.22 17.69 -21.66
C GLY A 378 -7.88 19.06 -21.83
N SER A 379 -9.12 19.17 -22.30
CA SER A 379 -9.79 20.42 -22.63
C SER A 379 -11.18 20.59 -22.01
N GLY A 380 -12.01 19.55 -22.01
CA GLY A 380 -13.39 19.64 -21.59
C GLY A 380 -13.55 19.88 -20.09
N VAL A 381 -14.08 21.05 -19.69
CA VAL A 381 -14.33 21.38 -18.29
C VAL A 381 -15.28 20.36 -17.70
N THR A 382 -14.84 19.65 -16.70
CA THR A 382 -15.51 18.47 -16.14
C THR A 382 -15.89 18.71 -14.69
N SER A 383 -17.14 18.39 -14.35
CA SER A 383 -17.60 18.18 -12.98
C SER A 383 -18.44 16.92 -12.92
N ALA A 384 -18.20 16.10 -11.91
CA ALA A 384 -19.00 14.92 -11.64
C ALA A 384 -19.23 14.74 -10.15
N SER A 385 -20.39 14.19 -9.80
CA SER A 385 -20.69 13.71 -8.46
C SER A 385 -21.24 12.29 -8.55
N ALA A 386 -20.86 11.45 -7.61
CA ALA A 386 -21.33 10.08 -7.54
C ALA A 386 -21.61 9.64 -6.10
N SER A 387 -22.55 8.73 -5.94
CA SER A 387 -22.69 7.93 -4.73
C SER A 387 -22.56 6.44 -5.06
N TYR A 388 -22.00 5.69 -4.14
CA TYR A 388 -21.76 4.26 -4.34
C TYR A 388 -22.04 3.49 -3.05
N ARG A 389 -22.72 2.36 -3.18
CA ARG A 389 -22.94 1.40 -2.10
C ARG A 389 -22.91 -0.02 -2.66
N SER A 390 -22.12 -0.89 -2.05
CA SER A 390 -22.17 -2.30 -2.37
C SER A 390 -23.42 -2.94 -1.78
N GLN A 391 -24.17 -3.70 -2.56
CA GLN A 391 -25.36 -4.44 -2.16
C GLN A 391 -25.22 -5.91 -2.53
N LYS A 392 -26.00 -6.78 -1.89
CA LYS A 392 -26.03 -8.21 -2.24
C LYS A 392 -26.52 -8.48 -3.67
N SER A 393 -27.40 -7.62 -4.18
CA SER A 393 -27.95 -7.66 -5.55
C SER A 393 -27.04 -7.03 -6.61
N GLY A 394 -25.92 -6.45 -6.22
CA GLY A 394 -25.02 -5.67 -7.04
C GLY A 394 -24.77 -4.27 -6.49
N PRO A 395 -23.92 -3.45 -7.09
CA PRO A 395 -23.67 -2.10 -6.62
C PRO A 395 -24.85 -1.16 -6.89
N ASP A 396 -25.25 -0.39 -5.91
CA ASP A 396 -26.04 0.81 -6.11
C ASP A 396 -25.11 1.97 -6.43
N PHE A 397 -25.43 2.73 -7.48
CA PHE A 397 -24.58 3.78 -7.98
C PHE A 397 -25.43 4.90 -8.60
N ASP A 398 -25.19 6.14 -8.18
CA ASP A 398 -25.76 7.33 -8.80
C ASP A 398 -24.60 8.18 -9.36
N LEU A 399 -24.73 8.68 -10.58
CA LEU A 399 -23.74 9.54 -11.25
C LEU A 399 -24.41 10.71 -11.92
N ASP A 400 -23.97 11.92 -11.58
CA ASP A 400 -24.20 13.14 -12.32
C ASP A 400 -22.90 13.59 -12.97
N LEU A 401 -22.90 13.79 -14.29
CA LEU A 401 -21.72 14.15 -15.06
C LEU A 401 -22.00 15.32 -15.99
N LYS A 402 -21.14 16.31 -15.94
CA LYS A 402 -21.13 17.49 -16.83
C LYS A 402 -19.73 17.65 -17.40
N ILE A 403 -19.62 17.67 -18.74
CA ILE A 403 -18.39 17.94 -19.49
C ILE A 403 -18.72 19.00 -20.53
N GLU A 404 -17.96 20.07 -20.61
CA GLU A 404 -18.21 21.17 -21.54
C GLU A 404 -16.96 21.53 -22.35
N GLY A 405 -17.12 21.64 -23.67
CA GLY A 405 -16.11 22.15 -24.57
C GLY A 405 -14.91 21.26 -24.81
N THR A 406 -15.10 19.94 -24.80
CA THR A 406 -14.03 19.00 -25.16
C THR A 406 -13.64 19.17 -26.62
N GLN A 407 -12.35 19.38 -26.90
CA GLN A 407 -11.83 19.40 -28.27
C GLN A 407 -11.94 18.00 -28.88
N MET A 408 -12.72 17.87 -29.96
CA MET A 408 -13.03 16.57 -30.56
C MET A 408 -11.80 15.90 -31.19
N THR A 409 -10.81 16.69 -31.60
CA THR A 409 -9.53 16.19 -32.13
C THR A 409 -8.74 15.35 -31.11
N ALA A 410 -8.87 15.67 -29.81
CA ALA A 410 -8.26 14.88 -28.73
C ALA A 410 -8.88 13.48 -28.58
N MET A 411 -10.03 13.23 -29.21
CA MET A 411 -10.75 11.96 -29.16
C MET A 411 -10.56 11.12 -30.44
N ASN A 412 -9.63 11.46 -31.33
CA ASN A 412 -9.49 10.80 -32.63
C ASN A 412 -9.24 9.28 -32.51
N ASP A 413 -8.53 8.82 -31.49
CA ASP A 413 -8.36 7.38 -31.28
C ASP A 413 -9.68 6.67 -30.98
N ILE A 414 -10.60 7.33 -30.26
CA ILE A 414 -11.96 6.81 -30.01
C ILE A 414 -12.77 6.83 -31.29
N TRP A 415 -12.71 7.93 -32.07
CA TRP A 415 -13.41 8.05 -33.35
C TRP A 415 -12.95 6.94 -34.32
N ARG A 416 -11.63 6.67 -34.39
CA ARG A 416 -11.07 5.56 -35.20
C ARG A 416 -11.52 4.19 -34.71
N ALA A 417 -11.51 3.98 -33.37
CA ALA A 417 -11.85 2.67 -32.79
C ALA A 417 -13.30 2.25 -33.05
N TYR A 418 -14.24 3.21 -33.08
CA TYR A 418 -15.67 2.92 -33.27
C TYR A 418 -16.23 3.37 -34.61
N GLY A 419 -15.76 4.49 -35.13
CA GLY A 419 -16.30 5.14 -36.31
C GLY A 419 -15.41 5.05 -37.55
N LYS A 420 -14.13 4.65 -37.39
CA LYS A 420 -13.11 4.55 -38.43
C LYS A 420 -12.86 5.87 -39.20
N PHE A 421 -13.01 7.01 -38.54
CA PHE A 421 -12.79 8.34 -39.09
C PHE A 421 -12.06 9.25 -38.11
N ASP A 422 -11.55 10.37 -38.61
CA ASP A 422 -10.94 11.44 -37.84
C ASP A 422 -11.80 12.70 -37.86
N VAL A 423 -11.73 13.47 -36.78
CA VAL A 423 -12.33 14.79 -36.66
C VAL A 423 -11.24 15.83 -36.74
N ALA A 424 -11.41 16.83 -37.62
CA ALA A 424 -10.46 17.92 -37.84
C ALA A 424 -10.68 19.11 -36.88
N GLY A 425 -11.89 19.23 -36.31
CA GLY A 425 -12.22 20.35 -35.40
C GLY A 425 -13.61 20.19 -34.80
N GLY A 426 -13.92 21.07 -33.86
CA GLY A 426 -15.18 21.11 -33.16
C GLY A 426 -15.07 20.76 -31.69
N THR A 427 -16.14 21.03 -30.96
CA THR A 427 -16.25 20.74 -29.54
C THR A 427 -17.42 19.84 -29.21
N LEU A 428 -17.22 18.98 -28.20
CA LEU A 428 -18.22 18.09 -27.62
C LEU A 428 -18.47 18.49 -26.17
N SER A 429 -19.74 18.64 -25.81
CA SER A 429 -20.19 18.70 -24.42
C SER A 429 -21.07 17.50 -24.11
N ILE A 430 -20.99 16.99 -22.88
CA ILE A 430 -21.73 15.79 -22.45
C ILE A 430 -22.41 16.10 -21.13
N TYR A 431 -23.71 15.83 -21.05
CA TYR A 431 -24.49 15.86 -19.81
C TYR A 431 -25.07 14.47 -19.60
N SER A 432 -24.95 13.93 -18.40
CA SER A 432 -25.41 12.58 -18.10
C SER A 432 -25.86 12.45 -16.66
N GLN A 433 -26.98 11.77 -16.46
CA GLN A 433 -27.39 11.23 -15.17
C GLN A 433 -27.62 9.75 -15.32
N ILE A 434 -26.99 8.96 -14.49
CA ILE A 434 -27.06 7.51 -14.53
C ILE A 434 -27.29 6.99 -13.12
N LYS A 435 -28.29 6.15 -12.98
CA LYS A 435 -28.63 5.46 -11.74
C LYS A 435 -28.54 3.96 -11.99
N VAL A 436 -27.84 3.27 -11.13
CA VAL A 436 -27.82 1.80 -11.10
C VAL A 436 -28.38 1.38 -9.75
N LYS A 437 -29.47 0.63 -9.79
CA LYS A 437 -30.14 0.09 -8.61
C LYS A 437 -30.68 -1.29 -8.92
N ASP A 438 -30.54 -2.23 -7.99
CA ASP A 438 -31.03 -3.60 -8.13
C ASP A 438 -30.67 -4.22 -9.48
N ALA A 439 -29.40 -4.08 -9.90
CA ALA A 439 -28.84 -4.54 -11.17
C ALA A 439 -29.56 -3.97 -12.43
N ARG A 440 -30.20 -2.83 -12.33
CA ARG A 440 -30.81 -2.12 -13.47
C ARG A 440 -30.16 -0.75 -13.62
N ILE A 441 -29.87 -0.39 -14.86
CA ILE A 441 -29.41 0.94 -15.24
C ILE A 441 -30.63 1.75 -15.69
N ASP A 442 -30.74 2.96 -15.19
CA ASP A 442 -31.67 3.98 -15.63
C ASP A 442 -30.94 5.31 -15.74
N GLY A 443 -31.08 5.98 -16.86
CA GLY A 443 -30.40 7.24 -17.06
C GLY A 443 -30.34 7.72 -18.50
N TYR A 444 -29.62 8.81 -18.72
CA TYR A 444 -29.44 9.37 -20.04
C TYR A 444 -28.04 9.90 -20.27
N VAL A 445 -27.66 10.00 -21.54
CA VAL A 445 -26.49 10.75 -22.02
C VAL A 445 -26.95 11.72 -23.10
N LYS A 446 -26.63 13.01 -22.93
CA LYS A 446 -26.93 14.10 -23.84
C LYS A 446 -25.65 14.70 -24.39
N PRO A 447 -25.17 14.27 -25.57
CA PRO A 447 -24.06 14.92 -26.25
C PRO A 447 -24.56 16.17 -26.99
N LEU A 448 -23.74 17.22 -26.94
CA LEU A 448 -23.94 18.46 -27.73
C LEU A 448 -22.67 18.72 -28.51
N PHE A 449 -22.81 18.93 -29.82
CA PHE A 449 -21.72 19.20 -30.74
C PHE A 449 -21.78 20.65 -31.21
N LYS A 450 -20.63 21.28 -31.35
CA LYS A 450 -20.51 22.64 -31.87
C LYS A 450 -19.31 22.75 -32.80
N ASP A 451 -19.50 23.46 -33.93
CA ASP A 451 -18.46 23.78 -34.92
C ASP A 451 -17.71 22.57 -35.44
N VAL A 452 -18.44 21.48 -35.67
CA VAL A 452 -17.86 20.18 -36.08
C VAL A 452 -17.31 20.28 -37.50
N ASN A 453 -16.03 19.93 -37.62
CA ASN A 453 -15.35 19.79 -38.90
C ASN A 453 -14.77 18.41 -39.05
N VAL A 454 -15.21 17.67 -40.05
CA VAL A 454 -14.67 16.35 -40.42
C VAL A 454 -13.67 16.53 -41.53
N TYR A 455 -12.64 15.77 -41.59
CA TYR A 455 -11.59 15.81 -42.61
C TYR A 455 -12.17 15.92 -44.02
N ASP A 456 -11.65 16.88 -44.82
CA ASP A 456 -12.18 17.19 -46.12
C ASP A 456 -11.95 16.05 -47.14
N PRO A 457 -13.03 15.50 -47.75
CA PRO A 457 -12.92 14.40 -48.75
C PRO A 457 -12.16 14.81 -50.04
N LYS A 458 -11.81 16.10 -50.23
CA LYS A 458 -11.10 16.56 -51.44
C LYS A 458 -9.66 16.06 -51.53
N GLN A 459 -9.02 15.71 -50.40
CA GLN A 459 -7.69 15.07 -50.39
C GLN A 459 -7.73 13.55 -50.55
N ASP A 460 -8.87 12.89 -50.31
CA ASP A 460 -9.02 11.44 -50.36
C ASP A 460 -9.97 10.98 -51.52
N LYS A 461 -9.79 11.54 -52.71
CA LYS A 461 -10.63 11.25 -53.89
C LYS A 461 -10.72 9.75 -54.29
N ASN A 462 -9.96 8.87 -53.71
CA ASN A 462 -9.88 7.46 -54.06
C ASN A 462 -10.41 6.48 -53.02
N LYS A 463 -11.12 6.90 -51.98
CA LYS A 463 -11.65 5.93 -50.99
C LYS A 463 -13.18 5.93 -51.00
N PRO A 464 -13.81 4.81 -51.50
CA PRO A 464 -15.26 4.59 -51.42
C PRO A 464 -15.76 4.38 -49.98
N PHE A 465 -14.93 4.71 -49.01
CA PHE A 465 -15.08 4.41 -47.59
C PHE A 465 -16.22 5.19 -46.90
N PHE A 466 -16.37 6.47 -47.20
CA PHE A 466 -17.41 7.28 -46.57
C PHE A 466 -18.84 6.89 -46.99
N LYS A 467 -19.01 6.35 -48.19
CA LYS A 467 -20.33 5.87 -48.66
C LYS A 467 -20.75 4.57 -47.97
N LYS A 468 -19.82 3.64 -47.80
CA LYS A 468 -20.05 2.38 -47.06
C LYS A 468 -20.18 2.57 -45.54
N LEU A 469 -19.46 3.51 -44.96
CA LEU A 469 -19.61 3.86 -43.54
C LEU A 469 -21.01 4.44 -43.28
N TYR A 470 -21.49 5.30 -44.16
CA TYR A 470 -22.82 5.90 -44.08
C TYR A 470 -23.94 4.83 -44.22
N GLU A 471 -23.82 3.88 -45.17
CA GLU A 471 -24.79 2.82 -45.36
C GLU A 471 -24.81 1.81 -44.20
N GLY A 472 -23.65 1.37 -43.68
CA GLY A 472 -23.57 0.41 -42.57
C GLY A 472 -23.99 0.94 -41.21
N ILE A 473 -23.84 2.27 -41.01
CA ILE A 473 -24.25 2.93 -39.74
C ILE A 473 -25.75 3.24 -39.78
N VAL A 474 -26.30 3.62 -40.94
CA VAL A 474 -27.74 3.86 -41.12
C VAL A 474 -28.56 2.61 -40.89
N GLU A 475 -28.12 1.44 -41.34
CA GLU A 475 -28.80 0.16 -41.08
C GLU A 475 -28.74 -0.24 -39.58
N GLY A 476 -27.60 -0.08 -38.93
CA GLY A 476 -27.45 -0.41 -37.50
C GLY A 476 -28.22 0.51 -36.55
N VAL A 477 -28.37 1.80 -36.90
CA VAL A 477 -29.07 2.82 -36.07
C VAL A 477 -30.58 2.80 -36.36
N ALA A 478 -31.02 2.48 -37.58
CA ALA A 478 -32.45 2.39 -37.89
C ALA A 478 -33.17 1.35 -37.05
N SER A 479 -32.52 0.23 -36.73
CA SER A 479 -33.09 -0.81 -35.86
C SER A 479 -33.19 -0.42 -34.38
N LEU A 480 -32.41 0.59 -33.94
CA LEU A 480 -32.41 1.09 -32.57
C LEU A 480 -33.34 2.30 -32.33
N LEU A 481 -33.86 2.93 -33.40
CA LEU A 481 -34.64 4.15 -33.36
C LEU A 481 -36.11 4.00 -33.79
N GLU A 482 -36.66 2.79 -33.85
CA GLU A 482 -38.09 2.59 -34.07
C GLU A 482 -38.98 2.97 -32.88
N ASN A 483 -38.86 4.22 -32.42
CA ASN A 483 -39.89 4.88 -31.63
C ASN A 483 -40.31 6.18 -32.33
N LYS A 484 -41.13 6.01 -33.36
CA LYS A 484 -41.82 7.12 -34.03
C LYS A 484 -42.84 7.73 -33.09
N LYS A 485 -42.47 8.86 -32.45
CA LYS A 485 -43.41 9.98 -32.14
C LYS A 485 -42.63 11.09 -31.47
N THR A 486 -42.22 12.07 -32.25
CA THR A 486 -42.14 13.50 -32.02
C THR A 486 -41.04 14.15 -32.85
N ASP A 487 -41.40 15.10 -33.70
CA ASP A 487 -40.52 15.95 -34.52
C ASP A 487 -39.65 16.93 -33.70
N LYS A 488 -39.19 16.56 -32.53
CA LYS A 488 -38.17 17.31 -31.81
C LYS A 488 -36.85 16.53 -31.95
N VAL A 489 -35.82 17.22 -32.43
CA VAL A 489 -34.44 16.72 -32.47
C VAL A 489 -34.02 16.34 -31.06
N VAL A 490 -34.29 15.07 -30.68
CA VAL A 490 -33.94 14.55 -29.36
C VAL A 490 -32.49 14.17 -29.39
N THR A 491 -31.66 15.05 -28.86
CA THR A 491 -30.23 14.82 -28.61
C THR A 491 -29.97 13.98 -27.34
N VAL A 492 -30.98 13.42 -26.74
CA VAL A 492 -30.89 12.62 -25.51
C VAL A 492 -30.99 11.14 -25.88
N ALA A 493 -30.00 10.36 -25.51
CA ALA A 493 -30.07 8.90 -25.61
C ALA A 493 -30.30 8.32 -24.22
N ASP A 494 -31.42 7.59 -24.07
CA ASP A 494 -31.71 6.86 -22.84
C ASP A 494 -30.77 5.64 -22.74
N ILE A 495 -30.15 5.50 -21.58
CA ILE A 495 -29.34 4.36 -21.22
C ILE A 495 -30.08 3.61 -20.13
N SER A 496 -30.92 2.66 -20.55
CA SER A 496 -31.69 1.83 -19.62
C SER A 496 -31.51 0.36 -19.93
N GLY A 497 -31.69 -0.49 -18.95
CA GLY A 497 -31.66 -1.94 -19.12
C GLY A 497 -31.02 -2.68 -17.95
N PRO A 498 -31.08 -4.01 -17.97
CA PRO A 498 -30.41 -4.82 -16.97
C PRO A 498 -28.88 -4.68 -17.08
N VAL A 499 -28.19 -4.65 -15.95
CA VAL A 499 -26.75 -4.90 -15.93
C VAL A 499 -26.56 -6.35 -16.39
N SER A 500 -25.97 -6.58 -17.54
CA SER A 500 -25.85 -7.91 -18.17
C SER A 500 -25.18 -8.97 -17.28
N ASN A 501 -24.53 -8.55 -16.21
CA ASN A 501 -24.03 -9.38 -15.14
C ASN A 501 -24.03 -8.54 -13.83
N PRO A 502 -24.97 -8.79 -12.90
CA PRO A 502 -25.03 -8.07 -11.63
C PRO A 502 -23.77 -8.27 -10.76
N HIS A 503 -22.93 -9.22 -11.14
CA HIS A 503 -21.62 -9.45 -10.55
C HIS A 503 -20.48 -8.80 -11.35
N SER A 504 -20.76 -7.82 -12.22
CA SER A 504 -19.70 -7.06 -12.90
C SER A 504 -18.94 -6.17 -11.92
N SER A 505 -17.62 -6.09 -12.09
CA SER A 505 -16.81 -5.15 -11.29
C SER A 505 -17.20 -3.69 -11.59
N PRO A 506 -17.01 -2.74 -10.66
CA PRO A 506 -17.23 -1.33 -10.94
C PRO A 506 -16.49 -0.84 -12.19
N MET A 507 -15.30 -1.36 -12.47
CA MET A 507 -14.52 -1.00 -13.65
C MET A 507 -15.14 -1.54 -14.96
N GLN A 508 -15.73 -2.73 -14.93
CA GLN A 508 -16.50 -3.25 -16.07
C GLN A 508 -17.75 -2.43 -16.34
N ILE A 509 -18.44 -2.01 -15.28
CA ILE A 509 -19.61 -1.14 -15.39
C ILE A 509 -19.20 0.21 -16.00
N ILE A 510 -18.15 0.83 -15.52
CA ILE A 510 -17.60 2.08 -16.08
C ILE A 510 -17.22 1.90 -17.55
N GLY A 511 -16.51 0.82 -17.90
CA GLY A 511 -16.14 0.52 -19.27
C GLY A 511 -17.35 0.40 -20.20
N LYS A 512 -18.38 -0.34 -19.77
CA LYS A 512 -19.64 -0.47 -20.53
C LYS A 512 -20.43 0.83 -20.61
N LEU A 513 -20.42 1.65 -19.56
CA LEU A 513 -21.05 2.97 -19.60
C LEU A 513 -20.35 3.90 -20.59
N ILE A 514 -19.01 3.90 -20.63
CA ILE A 514 -18.23 4.66 -21.62
C ILE A 514 -18.56 4.17 -23.05
N GLU A 515 -18.53 2.87 -23.28
CA GLU A 515 -18.85 2.27 -24.58
C GLU A 515 -20.28 2.57 -25.00
N ASN A 516 -21.26 2.36 -24.13
CA ASN A 516 -22.67 2.66 -24.41
C ASN A 516 -22.92 4.15 -24.67
N ALA A 517 -22.30 5.03 -23.87
CA ALA A 517 -22.39 6.48 -24.07
C ALA A 517 -21.85 6.85 -25.45
N PHE A 518 -20.72 6.28 -25.85
CA PHE A 518 -20.14 6.56 -27.15
C PHE A 518 -20.98 5.98 -28.30
N VAL A 519 -21.31 4.69 -28.26
CA VAL A 519 -22.00 3.99 -29.34
C VAL A 519 -23.47 4.40 -29.47
N LYS A 520 -24.18 4.57 -28.34
CA LYS A 520 -25.64 4.86 -28.36
C LYS A 520 -26.01 6.33 -28.36
N ALA A 521 -25.10 7.19 -27.91
CA ALA A 521 -25.39 8.63 -27.77
C ALA A 521 -24.45 9.52 -28.61
N ILE A 522 -23.13 9.40 -28.38
CA ILE A 522 -22.15 10.32 -28.95
C ILE A 522 -22.02 10.11 -30.46
N LEU A 523 -21.81 8.91 -30.94
CA LEU A 523 -21.63 8.62 -32.36
C LEU A 523 -22.91 8.94 -33.18
N PRO A 524 -24.12 8.47 -32.80
CA PRO A 524 -25.35 8.86 -33.50
C PRO A 524 -25.67 10.34 -33.44
N GLY A 525 -25.38 11.00 -32.32
CA GLY A 525 -25.54 12.47 -32.21
C GLY A 525 -24.63 13.24 -33.16
N PHE A 526 -23.38 12.81 -33.26
CA PHE A 526 -22.41 13.37 -34.22
C PHE A 526 -22.86 13.22 -35.67
N GLU A 527 -23.38 12.08 -36.07
CA GLU A 527 -23.87 11.82 -37.42
C GLU A 527 -25.07 12.70 -37.79
N ARG A 528 -25.99 12.95 -36.86
CA ARG A 528 -27.12 13.87 -37.06
C ARG A 528 -26.64 15.29 -37.29
N GLU A 529 -25.67 15.76 -36.51
CA GLU A 529 -25.12 17.11 -36.66
C GLU A 529 -24.48 17.29 -38.04
N LEU A 530 -23.68 16.31 -38.49
CA LEU A 530 -23.11 16.34 -39.83
C LEU A 530 -24.17 16.41 -40.93
N ASN A 531 -25.27 15.68 -40.79
CA ASN A 531 -26.36 15.71 -41.77
C ASN A 531 -27.11 17.03 -41.78
N LEU A 532 -27.27 17.70 -40.64
CA LEU A 532 -27.87 19.04 -40.57
C LEU A 532 -26.98 20.08 -41.24
N PHE A 533 -25.67 20.04 -41.09
CA PHE A 533 -24.72 20.90 -41.79
C PHE A 533 -24.74 20.73 -43.31
N ARG A 534 -24.89 19.50 -43.81
CA ARG A 534 -24.99 19.21 -45.25
C ARG A 534 -26.29 19.70 -45.86
N LYS A 535 -27.41 19.77 -45.12
CA LYS A 535 -28.68 20.31 -45.61
C LYS A 535 -28.73 21.84 -45.65
N LYS A 536 -27.80 22.49 -44.91
CA LYS A 536 -27.67 23.95 -44.90
C LYS A 536 -26.69 24.53 -45.96
N LYS A 537 -25.89 23.66 -46.60
CA LYS A 537 -25.09 23.97 -47.80
C LYS A 537 -25.80 23.50 -49.08
#